data_9961f646be1716741e935eeff83d9488
#
_entry.id   9961f646be1716741e935eeff83d9488
#
_cell.length_a   1.000
_cell.length_b   1.000
_cell.length_c   1.000
_cell.angle_alpha   90.00
_cell.angle_beta   90.00
_cell.angle_gamma   90.00
#
_symmetry.space_group_name_H-M   'P 1'
#
loop_
_entity.id
_entity.type
_entity.pdbx_description
1 polymer ?
#
loop_
_entity_poly.entity_id
_entity_poly.type
_entity_poly.pdbx_seq_one_letter_code
_entity_poly.pdbx_strand_id
1 'polypeptide(L)'
;VESLNILVITPAFDASLPQSNEAILRQISSVSPRVRVKDGSVLAVAEFRGEPGSREKLDALLAEAEVIYGLFLPRDLRARAPRLKWVQTMSAGVDRFATTDIWNSPVILTGVSGIHATPIGEFVLEFMLMFAKKAPFCFRMQQKHEWARFMPGVLRDKTVGIVGLGSIGREVARLCKAFGMRVMATRRSVKRPARARYVDKLLPAGQLKQLLGESDYVVIATPLTAETNGLIGADEFKAMKPTACIINIGRGGIIDEAALIRALDARQIAGAGLDVTATEPLPPDSRLWDYDNVILTPHVAGGMEDYMKHATDLFCKNLERYLNGKKLLNVVDKDRGY
;
A
#
# COMPACT_ATOMS: atom_id res chain seq x y z
N VAL A 1 -32.87 20.73 9.61
CA VAL A 1 -31.79 20.12 8.77
C VAL A 1 -31.28 18.90 9.50
N GLU A 2 -31.41 17.74 8.88
CA GLU A 2 -31.03 16.45 9.48
C GLU A 2 -29.51 16.41 9.74
N SER A 3 -29.12 16.01 10.96
CA SER A 3 -27.69 15.87 11.33
C SER A 3 -27.10 14.59 10.76
N LEU A 4 -25.80 14.59 10.41
CA LEU A 4 -25.05 13.43 9.94
C LEU A 4 -24.15 12.93 11.07
N ASN A 5 -24.35 11.68 11.49
CA ASN A 5 -23.58 11.05 12.56
C ASN A 5 -22.35 10.35 12.00
N ILE A 6 -21.19 10.79 12.43
CA ILE A 6 -19.87 10.24 12.03
C ILE A 6 -19.20 9.59 13.23
N LEU A 7 -18.76 8.35 13.07
CA LEU A 7 -17.93 7.64 14.03
C LEU A 7 -16.49 7.55 13.52
N VAL A 8 -15.57 8.02 14.33
CA VAL A 8 -14.13 7.94 14.05
C VAL A 8 -13.52 6.78 14.83
N ILE A 9 -12.77 5.91 14.15
CA ILE A 9 -12.06 4.77 14.73
C ILE A 9 -10.62 4.81 14.20
N THR A 10 -9.77 5.62 14.84
CA THR A 10 -8.36 5.71 14.50
C THR A 10 -7.58 4.52 15.08
N PRO A 11 -6.49 4.08 14.43
CA PRO A 11 -5.58 3.15 15.06
C PRO A 11 -4.89 3.82 16.26
N ALA A 12 -4.75 3.09 17.35
CA ALA A 12 -3.80 3.44 18.39
C ALA A 12 -2.39 3.05 17.91
N PHE A 13 -1.87 3.74 16.89
CA PHE A 13 -0.45 3.66 16.59
C PHE A 13 0.28 4.40 17.68
N ASP A 14 1.03 3.67 18.51
CA ASP A 14 1.94 4.20 19.52
C ASP A 14 1.35 5.31 20.43
N ALA A 15 1.24 4.99 21.71
CA ALA A 15 0.85 5.95 22.77
C ALA A 15 1.84 7.14 22.91
N SER A 16 2.96 7.13 22.17
CA SER A 16 3.97 8.19 22.13
C SER A 16 3.73 9.24 21.04
N LEU A 17 2.80 9.05 20.10
CA LEU A 17 2.47 10.06 19.09
C LEU A 17 1.30 10.93 19.60
N PRO A 18 1.56 12.19 19.96
CA PRO A 18 0.55 13.09 20.54
C PRO A 18 -0.31 13.77 19.46
N GLN A 19 -0.84 13.04 18.49
CA GLN A 19 -1.98 13.55 17.75
C GLN A 19 -3.23 13.11 18.51
N SER A 20 -3.64 13.92 19.46
CA SER A 20 -4.92 13.72 20.11
C SER A 20 -5.99 13.61 19.03
N ASN A 21 -6.84 12.58 19.08
CA ASN A 21 -8.01 12.45 18.21
C ASN A 21 -8.84 13.73 18.18
N GLU A 22 -8.72 14.61 19.19
CA GLU A 22 -9.36 15.91 19.25
C GLU A 22 -9.09 16.83 18.05
N ALA A 23 -7.87 16.85 17.50
CA ALA A 23 -7.56 17.65 16.32
C ALA A 23 -8.32 17.11 15.08
N ILE A 24 -8.33 15.79 14.92
CA ILE A 24 -9.07 15.11 13.86
C ILE A 24 -10.58 15.36 14.01
N LEU A 25 -11.12 15.17 15.20
CA LEU A 25 -12.54 15.38 15.50
C LEU A 25 -12.97 16.83 15.25
N ARG A 26 -12.15 17.80 15.69
CA ARG A 26 -12.37 19.23 15.43
C ARG A 26 -12.35 19.54 13.94
N GLN A 27 -11.37 19.03 13.20
CA GLN A 27 -11.27 19.23 11.75
C GLN A 27 -12.50 18.68 11.04
N ILE A 28 -12.95 17.46 11.35
CA ILE A 28 -14.14 16.85 10.75
C ILE A 28 -15.41 17.66 11.12
N SER A 29 -15.56 18.04 12.38
CA SER A 29 -16.72 18.82 12.85
C SER A 29 -16.81 20.19 12.19
N SER A 30 -15.66 20.79 11.80
CA SER A 30 -15.62 22.10 11.15
C SER A 30 -16.13 22.11 9.71
N VAL A 31 -16.24 20.93 9.06
CA VAL A 31 -16.72 20.83 7.67
C VAL A 31 -18.16 21.36 7.52
N SER A 32 -19.03 21.10 8.50
CA SER A 32 -20.41 21.57 8.44
C SER A 32 -21.07 21.53 9.82
N PRO A 33 -21.95 22.50 10.17
CA PRO A 33 -22.76 22.47 11.40
C PRO A 33 -23.74 21.26 11.45
N ARG A 34 -23.94 20.56 10.35
CA ARG A 34 -24.74 19.34 10.29
C ARG A 34 -24.01 18.11 10.81
N VAL A 35 -22.68 18.17 10.96
CA VAL A 35 -21.85 17.03 11.34
C VAL A 35 -21.83 16.84 12.86
N ARG A 36 -22.07 15.62 13.30
CA ARG A 36 -21.95 15.16 14.68
C ARG A 36 -20.88 14.06 14.71
N VAL A 37 -19.75 14.30 15.36
CA VAL A 37 -18.63 13.37 15.39
C VAL A 37 -18.52 12.76 16.79
N LYS A 38 -18.37 11.42 16.83
CA LYS A 38 -18.07 10.65 18.04
C LYS A 38 -16.75 9.89 17.81
N ASP A 39 -15.99 9.70 18.88
CA ASP A 39 -14.76 8.90 18.89
C ASP A 39 -15.05 7.52 19.47
N GLY A 40 -14.81 6.47 18.68
CA GLY A 40 -14.93 5.08 19.09
C GLY A 40 -13.58 4.37 19.24
N SER A 41 -12.46 5.09 19.06
CA SER A 41 -11.12 4.50 18.92
C SER A 41 -10.71 3.69 20.16
N VAL A 42 -10.89 4.25 21.34
CA VAL A 42 -10.56 3.56 22.60
C VAL A 42 -11.39 2.30 22.79
N LEU A 43 -12.70 2.36 22.48
CA LEU A 43 -13.60 1.21 22.59
C LEU A 43 -13.27 0.11 21.56
N ALA A 44 -12.89 0.49 20.35
CA ALA A 44 -12.48 -0.46 19.32
C ALA A 44 -11.19 -1.21 19.70
N VAL A 45 -10.22 -0.51 20.30
CA VAL A 45 -8.99 -1.14 20.84
C VAL A 45 -9.31 -2.05 22.02
N ALA A 46 -10.17 -1.60 22.94
CA ALA A 46 -10.59 -2.39 24.10
C ALA A 46 -11.32 -3.68 23.67
N GLU A 47 -12.23 -3.59 22.68
CA GLU A 47 -12.88 -4.77 22.11
C GLU A 47 -11.88 -5.73 21.46
N PHE A 48 -10.93 -5.19 20.69
CA PHE A 48 -9.87 -6.01 20.07
C PHE A 48 -9.03 -6.77 21.11
N ARG A 49 -8.85 -6.19 22.30
CA ARG A 49 -8.15 -6.81 23.44
C ARG A 49 -9.04 -7.76 24.24
N GLY A 50 -10.33 -7.87 23.91
CA GLY A 50 -11.29 -8.70 24.64
C GLY A 50 -11.71 -8.14 26.00
N GLU A 51 -11.61 -6.82 26.20
CA GLU A 51 -11.99 -6.17 27.46
C GLU A 51 -13.51 -6.25 27.67
N PRO A 52 -13.97 -6.67 28.86
CA PRO A 52 -15.40 -6.84 29.13
C PRO A 52 -16.22 -5.54 28.94
N GLY A 53 -17.39 -5.65 28.31
CA GLY A 53 -18.31 -4.53 28.12
C GLY A 53 -17.87 -3.49 27.08
N SER A 54 -16.73 -3.70 26.41
CA SER A 54 -16.24 -2.82 25.36
C SER A 54 -17.09 -2.95 24.09
N ARG A 55 -17.49 -4.17 23.75
CA ARG A 55 -18.32 -4.47 22.58
C ARG A 55 -19.68 -3.77 22.65
N GLU A 56 -20.41 -3.91 23.76
CA GLU A 56 -21.72 -3.29 23.96
C GLU A 56 -21.66 -1.76 23.88
N LYS A 57 -20.59 -1.16 24.43
CA LYS A 57 -20.37 0.29 24.35
C LYS A 57 -20.06 0.74 22.93
N LEU A 58 -19.26 -0.03 22.17
CA LEU A 58 -18.97 0.28 20.78
C LEU A 58 -20.23 0.07 19.91
N ASP A 59 -21.02 -0.97 20.17
CA ASP A 59 -22.30 -1.22 19.47
C ASP A 59 -23.27 -0.05 19.60
N ALA A 60 -23.35 0.57 20.77
CA ALA A 60 -24.18 1.76 20.98
C ALA A 60 -23.75 2.95 20.10
N LEU A 61 -22.44 3.11 19.84
CA LEU A 61 -21.93 4.12 18.91
C LEU A 61 -22.17 3.75 17.45
N LEU A 62 -21.94 2.50 17.11
CA LEU A 62 -22.11 1.97 15.75
C LEU A 62 -23.58 2.04 15.30
N ALA A 63 -24.54 1.76 16.18
CA ALA A 63 -25.96 1.79 15.88
C ALA A 63 -26.46 3.16 15.38
N GLU A 64 -25.82 4.25 15.82
CA GLU A 64 -26.17 5.60 15.41
C GLU A 64 -25.38 6.09 14.18
N ALA A 65 -24.27 5.43 13.83
CA ALA A 65 -23.33 5.89 12.81
C ALA A 65 -23.90 5.76 11.40
N GLU A 66 -23.84 6.84 10.62
CA GLU A 66 -24.18 6.88 9.20
C GLU A 66 -22.91 6.88 8.32
N VAL A 67 -21.81 7.42 8.87
CA VAL A 67 -20.50 7.45 8.25
C VAL A 67 -19.48 6.96 9.25
N ILE A 68 -18.55 6.10 8.79
CA ILE A 68 -17.41 5.66 9.61
C ILE A 68 -16.12 6.03 8.90
N TYR A 69 -15.22 6.66 9.65
CA TYR A 69 -13.86 6.96 9.23
C TYR A 69 -12.87 6.21 10.12
N GLY A 70 -12.14 5.23 9.56
CA GLY A 70 -11.30 4.41 10.42
C GLY A 70 -10.39 3.42 9.70
N LEU A 71 -9.55 2.71 10.47
CA LEU A 71 -8.60 1.72 9.94
C LEU A 71 -8.95 0.29 10.36
N PHE A 72 -8.98 -0.03 11.63
CA PHE A 72 -9.28 -1.36 12.15
C PHE A 72 -10.76 -1.46 12.52
N LEU A 73 -11.58 -1.78 11.52
CA LEU A 73 -13.02 -1.85 11.67
C LEU A 73 -13.48 -3.30 11.92
N PRO A 74 -14.55 -3.51 12.72
CA PRO A 74 -15.15 -4.83 12.91
C PRO A 74 -15.53 -5.49 11.58
N ARG A 75 -15.41 -6.81 11.48
CA ARG A 75 -15.79 -7.57 10.27
C ARG A 75 -17.29 -7.64 10.05
N ASP A 76 -18.07 -7.59 11.15
CA ASP A 76 -19.54 -7.60 11.23
C ASP A 76 -20.13 -6.18 11.30
N LEU A 77 -19.46 -5.23 10.66
CA LEU A 77 -19.73 -3.80 10.77
C LEU A 77 -21.16 -3.43 10.30
N ARG A 78 -21.61 -4.04 9.19
CA ARG A 78 -22.95 -3.76 8.64
C ARG A 78 -24.06 -4.24 9.58
N ALA A 79 -23.89 -5.39 10.23
CA ALA A 79 -24.83 -5.93 11.19
C ALA A 79 -24.92 -5.04 12.44
N ARG A 80 -23.81 -4.44 12.88
CA ARG A 80 -23.73 -3.59 14.07
C ARG A 80 -24.10 -2.12 13.82
N ALA A 81 -23.99 -1.65 12.56
CA ALA A 81 -24.27 -0.28 12.16
C ALA A 81 -25.40 -0.24 11.10
N PRO A 82 -26.67 -0.45 11.50
CA PRO A 82 -27.80 -0.59 10.55
C PRO A 82 -28.07 0.70 9.73
N ARG A 83 -27.64 1.87 10.24
CA ARG A 83 -27.79 3.17 9.56
C ARG A 83 -26.63 3.52 8.63
N LEU A 84 -25.60 2.67 8.54
CA LEU A 84 -24.34 2.94 7.84
C LEU A 84 -24.57 3.08 6.32
N LYS A 85 -24.10 4.20 5.78
CA LYS A 85 -24.19 4.57 4.36
C LYS A 85 -22.81 4.63 3.68
N TRP A 86 -21.78 5.04 4.43
CA TRP A 86 -20.46 5.25 3.89
C TRP A 86 -19.36 4.92 4.92
N VAL A 87 -18.34 4.20 4.45
CA VAL A 87 -17.08 3.96 5.17
C VAL A 87 -15.93 4.56 4.37
N GLN A 88 -15.10 5.37 5.00
CA GLN A 88 -13.78 5.70 4.48
C GLN A 88 -12.72 5.04 5.33
N THR A 89 -11.99 4.10 4.72
CA THR A 89 -10.83 3.50 5.39
C THR A 89 -9.61 4.40 5.31
N MET A 90 -8.77 4.36 6.35
CA MET A 90 -7.46 5.02 6.40
C MET A 90 -6.37 4.21 5.68
N SER A 91 -6.71 3.26 4.82
CA SER A 91 -5.73 2.52 4.01
C SER A 91 -6.01 2.70 2.52
N ALA A 92 -4.95 2.58 1.69
CA ALA A 92 -5.10 2.54 0.25
C ALA A 92 -5.53 1.15 -0.22
N GLY A 93 -5.01 0.09 0.39
CA GLY A 93 -5.44 -1.28 0.13
C GLY A 93 -6.75 -1.59 0.85
N VAL A 94 -7.65 -2.26 0.14
CA VAL A 94 -9.00 -2.58 0.63
C VAL A 94 -9.28 -4.10 0.62
N ASP A 95 -8.28 -4.89 0.29
CA ASP A 95 -8.33 -6.35 0.20
C ASP A 95 -8.91 -7.01 1.47
N ARG A 96 -8.58 -6.47 2.66
CA ARG A 96 -9.13 -6.95 3.94
C ARG A 96 -10.65 -6.81 4.08
N PHE A 97 -11.27 -5.90 3.32
CA PHE A 97 -12.71 -5.70 3.36
C PHE A 97 -13.48 -6.75 2.54
N ALA A 98 -12.81 -7.47 1.64
CA ALA A 98 -13.44 -8.51 0.82
C ALA A 98 -14.07 -9.64 1.65
N THR A 99 -13.61 -9.85 2.89
CA THR A 99 -14.16 -10.84 3.82
C THR A 99 -15.11 -10.26 4.87
N THR A 100 -15.54 -8.99 4.72
CA THR A 100 -16.44 -8.31 5.65
C THR A 100 -17.86 -8.24 5.10
N ASP A 101 -18.84 -8.03 5.98
CA ASP A 101 -20.25 -7.91 5.63
C ASP A 101 -20.61 -6.63 4.83
N ILE A 102 -19.72 -5.62 4.83
CA ILE A 102 -19.92 -4.42 4.00
C ILE A 102 -19.55 -4.63 2.54
N TRP A 103 -18.76 -5.67 2.20
CA TRP A 103 -18.31 -5.87 0.82
C TRP A 103 -19.47 -6.10 -0.14
N ASN A 104 -20.42 -6.97 0.23
CA ASN A 104 -21.60 -7.28 -0.57
C ASN A 104 -22.82 -6.44 -0.18
N SER A 105 -22.62 -5.27 0.41
CA SER A 105 -23.68 -4.37 0.86
C SER A 105 -23.74 -3.09 0.02
N PRO A 106 -24.82 -2.29 0.08
CA PRO A 106 -24.92 -0.99 -0.59
C PRO A 106 -24.07 0.10 0.05
N VAL A 107 -23.37 -0.18 1.17
CA VAL A 107 -22.51 0.78 1.84
C VAL A 107 -21.36 1.19 0.90
N ILE A 108 -21.19 2.50 0.71
CA ILE A 108 -20.10 3.04 -0.08
C ILE A 108 -18.80 2.81 0.69
N LEU A 109 -17.78 2.26 0.04
CA LEU A 109 -16.43 2.14 0.60
C LEU A 109 -15.50 3.06 -0.18
N THR A 110 -14.73 3.89 0.53
CA THR A 110 -13.67 4.72 -0.06
C THR A 110 -12.35 4.48 0.67
N GLY A 111 -11.25 4.60 -0.03
CA GLY A 111 -9.90 4.50 0.53
C GLY A 111 -9.11 5.81 0.43
N VAL A 112 -7.88 5.79 0.91
CA VAL A 112 -6.96 6.94 0.84
C VAL A 112 -5.93 6.79 -0.30
N SER A 113 -6.32 6.14 -1.39
CA SER A 113 -5.45 6.01 -2.57
C SER A 113 -4.94 7.37 -3.04
N GLY A 114 -3.64 7.44 -3.33
CA GLY A 114 -2.95 8.64 -3.82
C GLY A 114 -2.06 9.31 -2.77
N ILE A 115 -2.39 9.29 -1.48
CA ILE A 115 -1.55 9.91 -0.45
C ILE A 115 -0.20 9.20 -0.28
N HIS A 116 -0.16 7.90 -0.55
CA HIS A 116 1.03 7.05 -0.42
C HIS A 116 1.99 7.14 -1.62
N ALA A 117 1.64 7.89 -2.67
CA ALA A 117 2.43 7.86 -3.91
C ALA A 117 3.86 8.38 -3.69
N THR A 118 4.01 9.50 -2.99
CA THR A 118 5.31 10.11 -2.70
C THR A 118 6.17 9.25 -1.79
N PRO A 119 5.74 8.87 -0.56
CA PRO A 119 6.59 8.07 0.32
C PRO A 119 6.97 6.72 -0.29
N ILE A 120 6.04 6.02 -0.93
CA ILE A 120 6.36 4.75 -1.59
C ILE A 120 7.31 4.96 -2.79
N GLY A 121 7.15 6.05 -3.54
CA GLY A 121 8.06 6.39 -4.64
C GLY A 121 9.50 6.58 -4.15
N GLU A 122 9.68 7.27 -3.04
CA GLU A 122 10.98 7.48 -2.39
C GLU A 122 11.56 6.15 -1.86
N PHE A 123 10.76 5.30 -1.22
CA PHE A 123 11.16 3.96 -0.79
C PHE A 123 11.63 3.07 -1.95
N VAL A 124 10.94 3.10 -3.07
CA VAL A 124 11.37 2.36 -4.27
C VAL A 124 12.73 2.83 -4.77
N LEU A 125 12.96 4.17 -4.79
CA LEU A 125 14.28 4.70 -5.14
C LEU A 125 15.35 4.35 -4.11
N GLU A 126 15.02 4.35 -2.83
CA GLU A 126 15.92 3.90 -1.77
C GLU A 126 16.39 2.47 -2.04
N PHE A 127 15.47 1.51 -2.24
CA PHE A 127 15.82 0.14 -2.60
C PHE A 127 16.73 0.07 -3.83
N MET A 128 16.39 0.79 -4.91
CA MET A 128 17.21 0.83 -6.11
C MET A 128 18.62 1.38 -5.84
N LEU A 129 18.72 2.45 -5.05
CA LEU A 129 20.00 3.06 -4.67
C LEU A 129 20.79 2.13 -3.74
N MET A 130 20.16 1.48 -2.78
CA MET A 130 20.79 0.50 -1.89
C MET A 130 21.40 -0.67 -2.70
N PHE A 131 20.72 -1.18 -3.72
CA PHE A 131 21.29 -2.18 -4.62
C PHE A 131 22.42 -1.61 -5.48
N ALA A 132 22.21 -0.49 -6.14
CA ALA A 132 23.22 0.12 -7.01
C ALA A 132 24.49 0.50 -6.25
N LYS A 133 24.37 0.99 -5.01
CA LYS A 133 25.48 1.39 -4.14
C LYS A 133 25.98 0.29 -3.23
N LYS A 134 25.39 -0.92 -3.32
CA LYS A 134 25.73 -2.08 -2.47
C LYS A 134 25.68 -1.77 -0.97
N ALA A 135 24.66 -1.01 -0.52
CA ALA A 135 24.52 -0.61 0.87
C ALA A 135 24.49 -1.79 1.85
N PRO A 136 23.80 -2.93 1.58
CA PRO A 136 23.88 -4.10 2.46
C PRO A 136 25.30 -4.65 2.65
N PHE A 137 26.10 -4.64 1.58
CA PHE A 137 27.52 -5.01 1.68
C PHE A 137 28.29 -4.03 2.56
N CYS A 138 28.10 -2.71 2.38
CA CYS A 138 28.78 -1.70 3.20
C CYS A 138 28.46 -1.87 4.68
N PHE A 139 27.18 -2.09 5.04
CA PHE A 139 26.76 -2.30 6.43
C PHE A 139 27.40 -3.55 7.04
N ARG A 140 27.50 -4.66 6.30
CA ARG A 140 28.20 -5.86 6.78
C ARG A 140 29.70 -5.63 6.98
N MET A 141 30.36 -4.91 6.07
CA MET A 141 31.78 -4.57 6.22
C MET A 141 32.03 -3.65 7.42
N GLN A 142 31.13 -2.68 7.64
CA GLN A 142 31.17 -1.81 8.82
C GLN A 142 31.06 -2.63 10.12
N GLN A 143 30.15 -3.60 10.20
CA GLN A 143 30.02 -4.48 11.38
C GLN A 143 31.27 -5.35 11.62
N LYS A 144 31.99 -5.71 10.56
CA LYS A 144 33.24 -6.48 10.62
C LYS A 144 34.48 -5.63 10.84
N HIS A 145 34.36 -4.30 10.87
CA HIS A 145 35.48 -3.33 10.89
C HIS A 145 36.40 -3.50 9.68
N GLU A 146 35.88 -3.89 8.52
CA GLU A 146 36.60 -4.12 7.28
C GLU A 146 36.45 -2.95 6.31
N TRP A 147 37.60 -2.46 5.75
CA TRP A 147 37.60 -1.42 4.72
C TRP A 147 37.72 -2.06 3.33
N ALA A 148 36.62 -2.57 2.80
CA ALA A 148 36.56 -3.25 1.51
C ALA A 148 36.11 -2.30 0.38
N ARG A 149 36.98 -2.05 -0.62
CA ARG A 149 36.67 -1.23 -1.80
C ARG A 149 35.93 -2.06 -2.84
N PHE A 150 34.97 -1.42 -3.54
CA PHE A 150 34.25 -2.00 -4.67
C PHE A 150 33.88 -0.91 -5.67
N MET A 151 33.40 -1.29 -6.86
CA MET A 151 32.87 -0.35 -7.86
C MET A 151 31.34 -0.29 -7.71
N PRO A 152 30.77 0.86 -7.30
CA PRO A 152 29.32 1.04 -7.22
C PRO A 152 28.70 1.22 -8.61
N GLY A 153 27.46 0.79 -8.75
CA GLY A 153 26.65 1.07 -9.94
C GLY A 153 25.99 2.45 -9.91
N VAL A 154 25.33 2.80 -11.01
CA VAL A 154 24.47 3.99 -11.14
C VAL A 154 23.12 3.60 -11.72
N LEU A 155 22.09 4.41 -11.43
CA LEU A 155 20.73 4.20 -11.97
C LEU A 155 20.58 4.77 -13.40
N ARG A 156 21.37 5.78 -13.76
CA ARG A 156 21.33 6.37 -15.09
C ARG A 156 21.48 5.29 -16.18
N ASP A 157 20.66 5.39 -17.22
CA ASP A 157 20.60 4.49 -18.38
C ASP A 157 20.13 3.04 -18.06
N LYS A 158 19.79 2.74 -16.79
CA LYS A 158 19.14 1.50 -16.41
C LYS A 158 17.65 1.52 -16.76
N THR A 159 17.09 0.36 -17.00
CA THR A 159 15.65 0.20 -17.28
C THR A 159 14.91 -0.21 -16.02
N VAL A 160 13.86 0.52 -15.65
CA VAL A 160 12.89 0.11 -14.65
C VAL A 160 11.62 -0.37 -15.32
N GLY A 161 11.13 -1.55 -14.94
CA GLY A 161 9.85 -2.12 -15.34
C GLY A 161 8.85 -2.01 -14.19
N ILE A 162 7.78 -1.25 -14.37
CA ILE A 162 6.75 -1.00 -13.36
C ILE A 162 5.54 -1.86 -13.67
N VAL A 163 5.24 -2.84 -12.82
CA VAL A 163 4.04 -3.67 -12.91
C VAL A 163 2.90 -2.96 -12.20
N GLY A 164 2.04 -2.28 -12.99
CA GLY A 164 0.95 -1.45 -12.50
C GLY A 164 1.24 0.05 -12.53
N LEU A 165 0.60 0.76 -13.46
CA LEU A 165 0.73 2.23 -13.63
C LEU A 165 -0.47 2.96 -12.99
N GLY A 166 -0.63 2.79 -11.65
CA GLY A 166 -1.55 3.55 -10.79
C GLY A 166 -0.94 4.87 -10.31
N SER A 167 -1.39 5.41 -9.17
CA SER A 167 -0.82 6.61 -8.53
C SER A 167 0.65 6.40 -8.14
N ILE A 168 0.94 5.30 -7.45
CA ILE A 168 2.29 4.92 -7.02
C ILE A 168 3.20 4.68 -8.24
N GLY A 169 2.78 3.85 -9.19
CA GLY A 169 3.59 3.54 -10.36
C GLY A 169 3.93 4.79 -11.21
N ARG A 170 3.04 5.78 -11.28
CA ARG A 170 3.31 7.06 -11.96
C ARG A 170 4.33 7.91 -11.22
N GLU A 171 4.29 7.92 -9.90
CA GLU A 171 5.27 8.63 -9.09
C GLU A 171 6.65 7.98 -9.20
N VAL A 172 6.73 6.64 -9.10
CA VAL A 172 7.96 5.89 -9.37
C VAL A 172 8.51 6.22 -10.76
N ALA A 173 7.64 6.23 -11.79
CA ALA A 173 8.05 6.60 -13.14
C ALA A 173 8.64 8.02 -13.22
N ARG A 174 8.01 8.99 -12.56
CA ARG A 174 8.47 10.39 -12.50
C ARG A 174 9.86 10.48 -11.85
N LEU A 175 10.04 9.83 -10.72
CA LEU A 175 11.30 9.83 -9.99
C LEU A 175 12.41 9.12 -10.78
N CYS A 176 12.13 7.94 -11.35
CA CYS A 176 13.09 7.21 -12.17
C CYS A 176 13.54 8.02 -13.41
N LYS A 177 12.63 8.79 -14.04
CA LYS A 177 13.00 9.70 -15.13
C LYS A 177 13.93 10.81 -14.67
N ALA A 178 13.76 11.34 -13.45
CA ALA A 178 14.68 12.35 -12.89
C ALA A 178 16.08 11.79 -12.66
N PHE A 179 16.20 10.46 -12.40
CA PHE A 179 17.48 9.76 -12.31
C PHE A 179 18.06 9.33 -13.68
N GLY A 180 17.43 9.72 -14.79
CA GLY A 180 17.91 9.38 -16.14
C GLY A 180 17.68 7.92 -16.53
N MET A 181 16.73 7.23 -15.89
CA MET A 181 16.38 5.85 -16.21
C MET A 181 15.45 5.77 -17.42
N ARG A 182 15.48 4.63 -18.13
CA ARG A 182 14.44 4.21 -19.07
C ARG A 182 13.29 3.58 -18.28
N VAL A 183 12.06 4.01 -18.55
CA VAL A 183 10.87 3.57 -17.82
C VAL A 183 9.94 2.77 -18.72
N MET A 184 9.68 1.54 -18.36
CA MET A 184 8.64 0.69 -18.92
C MET A 184 7.56 0.43 -17.88
N ALA A 185 6.31 0.25 -18.30
CA ALA A 185 5.23 -0.08 -17.39
C ALA A 185 4.21 -1.00 -18.04
N THR A 186 3.49 -1.80 -17.22
CA THR A 186 2.28 -2.49 -17.65
C THR A 186 1.03 -1.84 -17.05
N ARG A 187 -0.08 -1.91 -17.77
CA ARG A 187 -1.38 -1.47 -17.27
C ARG A 187 -2.51 -2.30 -17.88
N ARG A 188 -3.45 -2.78 -17.04
CA ARG A 188 -4.59 -3.63 -17.46
C ARG A 188 -5.48 -2.96 -18.51
N SER A 189 -5.73 -1.67 -18.42
CA SER A 189 -6.58 -0.94 -19.35
C SER A 189 -5.95 -0.69 -20.71
N VAL A 190 -4.69 -0.99 -20.92
CA VAL A 190 -3.97 -0.80 -22.17
C VAL A 190 -4.08 -2.09 -23.02
N LYS A 191 -4.48 -1.93 -24.28
CA LYS A 191 -4.69 -3.06 -25.21
C LYS A 191 -3.57 -3.23 -26.23
N ARG A 192 -2.77 -2.19 -26.45
CA ARG A 192 -1.62 -2.16 -27.38
C ARG A 192 -0.51 -1.29 -26.81
N PRO A 193 0.76 -1.52 -27.16
CA PRO A 193 1.87 -0.68 -26.71
C PRO A 193 1.62 0.81 -27.01
N ALA A 194 1.97 1.67 -26.03
CA ALA A 194 1.76 3.11 -26.08
C ALA A 194 2.88 3.86 -25.34
N ARG A 195 2.78 5.18 -25.28
CA ARG A 195 3.57 6.05 -24.38
C ARG A 195 2.66 6.67 -23.34
N ALA A 196 3.23 7.03 -22.19
CA ALA A 196 2.54 7.81 -21.17
C ALA A 196 3.53 8.83 -20.57
N ARG A 197 3.00 9.79 -19.81
CA ARG A 197 3.86 10.75 -19.13
C ARG A 197 4.87 10.01 -18.24
N TYR A 198 6.15 10.30 -18.39
CA TYR A 198 7.28 9.66 -17.70
C TYR A 198 7.47 8.16 -18.02
N VAL A 199 6.78 7.60 -18.99
CA VAL A 199 6.88 6.18 -19.38
C VAL A 199 7.26 6.09 -20.85
N ASP A 200 8.43 5.54 -21.14
CA ASP A 200 8.94 5.42 -22.51
C ASP A 200 8.18 4.33 -23.29
N LYS A 201 7.78 3.24 -22.58
CA LYS A 201 7.05 2.13 -23.19
C LYS A 201 5.97 1.59 -22.23
N LEU A 202 4.71 1.84 -22.55
CA LEU A 202 3.56 1.35 -21.80
C LEU A 202 3.00 0.12 -22.51
N LEU A 203 2.94 -1.02 -21.81
CA LEU A 203 2.56 -2.32 -22.34
C LEU A 203 1.21 -2.80 -21.79
N PRO A 204 0.46 -3.60 -22.55
CA PRO A 204 -0.63 -4.40 -22.00
C PRO A 204 -0.14 -5.34 -20.88
N ALA A 205 -1.02 -5.69 -19.95
CA ALA A 205 -0.67 -6.62 -18.86
C ALA A 205 -0.18 -7.99 -19.36
N GLY A 206 -0.73 -8.49 -20.46
CA GLY A 206 -0.30 -9.76 -21.08
C GLY A 206 1.14 -9.74 -21.65
N GLN A 207 1.80 -8.58 -21.72
CA GLN A 207 3.20 -8.46 -22.14
C GLN A 207 4.17 -8.32 -20.95
N LEU A 208 3.81 -8.89 -19.79
CA LEU A 208 4.62 -8.87 -18.58
C LEU A 208 6.02 -9.45 -18.82
N LYS A 209 6.15 -10.61 -19.46
CA LYS A 209 7.47 -11.25 -19.70
C LYS A 209 8.40 -10.37 -20.55
N GLN A 210 7.85 -9.56 -21.47
CA GLN A 210 8.65 -8.59 -22.21
C GLN A 210 9.18 -7.49 -21.28
N LEU A 211 8.35 -6.95 -20.39
CA LEU A 211 8.79 -5.97 -19.41
C LEU A 211 9.89 -6.55 -18.52
N LEU A 212 9.71 -7.77 -18.01
CA LEU A 212 10.67 -8.45 -17.12
C LEU A 212 12.04 -8.62 -17.79
N GLY A 213 12.06 -9.11 -19.03
CA GLY A 213 13.30 -9.36 -19.78
C GLY A 213 14.08 -8.12 -20.17
N GLU A 214 13.42 -6.96 -20.31
CA GLU A 214 14.07 -5.69 -20.65
C GLU A 214 14.53 -4.91 -19.39
N SER A 215 14.07 -5.27 -18.18
CA SER A 215 14.26 -4.47 -16.96
C SER A 215 15.52 -4.86 -16.17
N ASP A 216 16.20 -3.85 -15.62
CA ASP A 216 17.25 -4.01 -14.61
C ASP A 216 16.70 -3.94 -13.19
N TYR A 217 15.57 -3.22 -13.02
CA TYR A 217 14.78 -3.18 -11.79
C TYR A 217 13.31 -3.42 -12.14
N VAL A 218 12.65 -4.31 -11.41
CA VAL A 218 11.23 -4.59 -11.56
C VAL A 218 10.50 -4.12 -10.30
N VAL A 219 9.49 -3.26 -10.44
CA VAL A 219 8.70 -2.71 -9.32
C VAL A 219 7.28 -3.23 -9.41
N ILE A 220 6.83 -3.90 -8.37
CA ILE A 220 5.45 -4.37 -8.23
C ILE A 220 4.62 -3.29 -7.54
N ALA A 221 3.75 -2.62 -8.30
CA ALA A 221 2.88 -1.52 -7.84
C ALA A 221 1.40 -1.76 -8.25
N THR A 222 0.98 -3.02 -8.29
CA THR A 222 -0.39 -3.45 -8.58
C THR A 222 -1.11 -3.91 -7.30
N PRO A 223 -2.43 -3.80 -7.20
CA PRO A 223 -3.18 -4.37 -6.08
C PRO A 223 -3.18 -5.90 -6.14
N LEU A 224 -3.41 -6.54 -4.99
CA LEU A 224 -3.68 -7.98 -4.92
C LEU A 224 -5.13 -8.23 -5.29
N THR A 225 -5.34 -9.03 -6.31
CA THR A 225 -6.64 -9.51 -6.81
C THR A 225 -6.52 -10.98 -7.19
N ALA A 226 -7.61 -11.64 -7.53
CA ALA A 226 -7.55 -13.01 -8.04
C ALA A 226 -6.63 -13.14 -9.28
N GLU A 227 -6.57 -12.09 -10.13
CA GLU A 227 -5.74 -12.05 -11.33
C GLU A 227 -4.25 -11.78 -11.05
N THR A 228 -3.93 -11.16 -9.91
CA THR A 228 -2.55 -10.76 -9.57
C THR A 228 -1.95 -11.60 -8.44
N ASN A 229 -2.72 -12.48 -7.83
CA ASN A 229 -2.23 -13.45 -6.86
C ASN A 229 -1.26 -14.43 -7.54
N GLY A 230 -0.02 -14.53 -7.05
CA GLY A 230 1.03 -15.34 -7.65
C GLY A 230 1.46 -14.89 -9.06
N LEU A 231 1.21 -13.63 -9.43
CA LEU A 231 1.53 -13.08 -10.77
C LEU A 231 3.01 -13.24 -11.14
N ILE A 232 3.90 -13.16 -10.17
CA ILE A 232 5.34 -13.37 -10.34
C ILE A 232 5.69 -14.74 -9.78
N GLY A 233 5.73 -15.71 -10.65
CA GLY A 233 6.09 -17.10 -10.36
C GLY A 233 7.42 -17.51 -10.99
N ALA A 234 7.67 -18.83 -11.04
CA ALA A 234 8.91 -19.39 -11.55
C ALA A 234 9.22 -18.99 -13.01
N ASP A 235 8.21 -18.90 -13.86
CA ASP A 235 8.40 -18.53 -15.27
C ASP A 235 8.67 -17.05 -15.46
N GLU A 236 8.12 -16.21 -14.58
CA GLU A 236 8.39 -14.78 -14.56
C GLU A 236 9.81 -14.50 -14.08
N PHE A 237 10.31 -15.21 -13.05
CA PHE A 237 11.70 -15.13 -12.62
C PHE A 237 12.67 -15.59 -13.72
N LYS A 238 12.37 -16.66 -14.46
CA LYS A 238 13.17 -17.08 -15.62
C LYS A 238 13.22 -16.03 -16.75
N ALA A 239 12.18 -15.21 -16.89
CA ALA A 239 12.13 -14.15 -17.88
C ALA A 239 12.92 -12.92 -17.48
N MET A 240 13.30 -12.75 -16.21
CA MET A 240 14.10 -11.62 -15.72
C MET A 240 15.59 -11.77 -16.12
N LYS A 241 16.30 -10.63 -16.16
CA LYS A 241 17.75 -10.65 -16.29
C LYS A 241 18.37 -11.21 -15.01
N PRO A 242 19.47 -12.00 -15.10
CA PRO A 242 20.21 -12.46 -13.91
C PRO A 242 20.77 -11.30 -13.06
N THR A 243 20.92 -10.13 -13.67
CA THR A 243 21.39 -8.91 -13.00
C THR A 243 20.25 -8.04 -12.45
N ALA A 244 18.99 -8.43 -12.67
CA ALA A 244 17.84 -7.64 -12.25
C ALA A 244 17.52 -7.82 -10.77
N CYS A 245 17.02 -6.75 -10.15
CA CYS A 245 16.43 -6.79 -8.83
C CYS A 245 14.91 -6.59 -8.92
N ILE A 246 14.15 -7.33 -8.10
CA ILE A 246 12.70 -7.14 -7.95
C ILE A 246 12.40 -6.35 -6.67
N ILE A 247 11.45 -5.42 -6.73
CA ILE A 247 11.02 -4.59 -5.61
C ILE A 247 9.51 -4.74 -5.46
N ASN A 248 9.05 -5.23 -4.31
CA ASN A 248 7.64 -5.38 -4.02
C ASN A 248 7.18 -4.41 -2.94
N ILE A 249 6.34 -3.43 -3.34
CA ILE A 249 5.67 -2.47 -2.46
C ILE A 249 4.14 -2.57 -2.59
N GLY A 250 3.65 -3.62 -3.25
CA GLY A 250 2.23 -3.87 -3.44
C GLY A 250 1.64 -4.72 -2.32
N ARG A 251 1.65 -6.04 -2.54
CA ARG A 251 1.25 -7.07 -1.56
C ARG A 251 2.13 -8.30 -1.73
N GLY A 252 2.43 -8.98 -0.62
CA GLY A 252 3.27 -10.18 -0.63
C GLY A 252 2.75 -11.27 -1.55
N GLY A 253 1.46 -11.55 -1.50
CA GLY A 253 0.82 -12.58 -2.33
C GLY A 253 0.88 -12.37 -3.86
N ILE A 254 1.40 -11.23 -4.35
CA ILE A 254 1.63 -11.02 -5.79
C ILE A 254 2.84 -11.82 -6.29
N ILE A 255 3.78 -12.10 -5.40
CA ILE A 255 4.94 -12.95 -5.68
C ILE A 255 4.71 -14.33 -5.06
N ASP A 256 4.91 -15.40 -5.82
CA ASP A 256 5.10 -16.73 -5.26
C ASP A 256 6.44 -16.75 -4.49
N GLU A 257 6.34 -16.66 -3.15
CA GLU A 257 7.51 -16.57 -2.27
C GLU A 257 8.41 -17.79 -2.37
N ALA A 258 7.84 -18.99 -2.56
CA ALA A 258 8.63 -20.18 -2.78
C ALA A 258 9.40 -20.14 -4.12
N ALA A 259 8.81 -19.57 -5.16
CA ALA A 259 9.50 -19.33 -6.42
C ALA A 259 10.58 -18.25 -6.29
N LEU A 260 10.35 -17.20 -5.52
CA LEU A 260 11.35 -16.16 -5.22
C LEU A 260 12.56 -16.78 -4.52
N ILE A 261 12.36 -17.58 -3.48
CA ILE A 261 13.43 -18.28 -2.75
C ILE A 261 14.25 -19.14 -3.71
N ARG A 262 13.60 -19.95 -4.57
CA ARG A 262 14.31 -20.75 -5.58
C ARG A 262 15.09 -19.89 -6.57
N ALA A 263 14.55 -18.74 -6.98
CA ALA A 263 15.21 -17.83 -7.91
C ALA A 263 16.44 -17.16 -7.30
N LEU A 264 16.39 -16.83 -6.01
CA LEU A 264 17.54 -16.29 -5.25
C LEU A 264 18.63 -17.36 -5.07
N ASP A 265 18.27 -18.59 -4.67
CA ASP A 265 19.20 -19.72 -4.54
C ASP A 265 19.94 -20.03 -5.84
N ALA A 266 19.19 -20.05 -6.94
CA ALA A 266 19.75 -20.33 -8.27
C ALA A 266 20.40 -19.11 -8.94
N ARG A 267 20.44 -17.94 -8.27
CA ARG A 267 20.95 -16.68 -8.82
C ARG A 267 20.31 -16.29 -10.14
N GLN A 268 19.03 -16.63 -10.32
CA GLN A 268 18.24 -16.21 -11.49
C GLN A 268 17.98 -14.71 -11.49
N ILE A 269 18.02 -14.07 -10.31
CA ILE A 269 17.93 -12.61 -10.12
C ILE A 269 19.04 -12.16 -9.18
N ALA A 270 19.41 -10.87 -9.26
CA ALA A 270 20.46 -10.30 -8.45
C ALA A 270 20.03 -10.00 -6.99
N GLY A 271 18.74 -9.80 -6.74
CA GLY A 271 18.24 -9.52 -5.39
C GLY A 271 16.77 -9.13 -5.35
N ALA A 272 16.26 -8.95 -4.14
CA ALA A 272 14.90 -8.53 -3.90
C ALA A 272 14.79 -7.47 -2.79
N GLY A 273 14.00 -6.41 -3.03
CA GLY A 273 13.59 -5.42 -2.03
C GLY A 273 12.11 -5.65 -1.69
N LEU A 274 11.82 -6.01 -0.46
CA LEU A 274 10.47 -6.42 -0.05
C LEU A 274 10.02 -5.58 1.13
N ASP A 275 9.05 -4.71 0.89
CA ASP A 275 8.31 -4.04 1.97
C ASP A 275 7.14 -4.89 2.47
N VAL A 276 6.72 -5.87 1.65
CA VAL A 276 5.61 -6.78 1.93
C VAL A 276 6.01 -8.22 1.65
N THR A 277 5.51 -9.15 2.47
CA THR A 277 5.78 -10.60 2.39
C THR A 277 4.48 -11.39 2.37
N ALA A 278 4.54 -12.66 1.97
CA ALA A 278 3.36 -13.52 1.86
C ALA A 278 2.64 -13.70 3.21
N THR A 279 3.41 -13.76 4.29
CA THR A 279 2.93 -13.79 5.67
C THR A 279 3.50 -12.59 6.42
N GLU A 280 2.65 -11.81 7.06
CA GLU A 280 3.04 -10.64 7.86
C GLU A 280 2.47 -10.74 9.29
N PRO A 281 3.31 -10.57 10.33
CA PRO A 281 4.77 -10.38 10.30
C PRO A 281 5.52 -11.56 9.68
N LEU A 282 6.68 -11.26 9.02
CA LEU A 282 7.52 -12.32 8.45
C LEU A 282 7.98 -13.29 9.55
N PRO A 283 7.71 -14.60 9.42
CA PRO A 283 8.10 -15.59 10.43
C PRO A 283 9.61 -15.57 10.72
N PRO A 284 10.03 -15.78 11.99
CA PRO A 284 11.44 -15.76 12.37
C PRO A 284 12.30 -16.81 11.68
N ASP A 285 11.71 -17.92 11.23
CA ASP A 285 12.33 -19.03 10.51
C ASP A 285 12.30 -18.87 8.98
N SER A 286 11.83 -17.73 8.48
CA SER A 286 11.85 -17.46 7.04
C SER A 286 13.26 -17.33 6.51
N ARG A 287 13.54 -18.04 5.43
CA ARG A 287 14.83 -17.95 4.73
C ARG A 287 15.12 -16.57 4.15
N LEU A 288 14.12 -15.73 3.99
CA LEU A 288 14.29 -14.36 3.47
C LEU A 288 15.21 -13.51 4.36
N TRP A 289 15.32 -13.83 5.65
CA TRP A 289 16.24 -13.16 6.58
C TRP A 289 17.72 -13.42 6.28
N ASP A 290 18.04 -14.57 5.68
CA ASP A 290 19.42 -15.06 5.53
C ASP A 290 20.09 -14.59 4.25
N TYR A 291 19.35 -14.01 3.29
CA TYR A 291 19.92 -13.59 2.02
C TYR A 291 20.63 -12.24 2.10
N ASP A 292 21.90 -12.24 1.73
CA ASP A 292 22.74 -11.04 1.62
C ASP A 292 22.24 -10.02 0.57
N ASN A 293 21.46 -10.48 -0.39
CA ASN A 293 20.94 -9.72 -1.52
C ASN A 293 19.42 -9.50 -1.43
N VAL A 294 18.84 -9.68 -0.23
CA VAL A 294 17.45 -9.30 0.08
C VAL A 294 17.48 -8.13 1.06
N ILE A 295 16.63 -7.13 0.80
CA ILE A 295 16.39 -6.00 1.70
C ILE A 295 14.93 -6.09 2.13
N LEU A 296 14.70 -6.16 3.44
CA LEU A 296 13.38 -6.28 4.06
C LEU A 296 13.04 -5.01 4.82
N THR A 297 11.80 -4.54 4.66
CA THR A 297 11.20 -3.51 5.52
C THR A 297 9.82 -3.97 5.99
N PRO A 298 9.37 -3.58 7.20
CA PRO A 298 8.18 -4.18 7.83
C PRO A 298 6.89 -3.46 7.43
N HIS A 299 6.56 -3.44 6.12
CA HIS A 299 5.35 -2.84 5.54
C HIS A 299 5.18 -1.35 5.93
N VAL A 300 6.24 -0.58 5.76
CA VAL A 300 6.31 0.84 6.17
C VAL A 300 6.49 1.82 5.01
N ALA A 301 6.66 1.33 3.77
CA ALA A 301 6.92 2.19 2.61
C ALA A 301 5.85 3.26 2.36
N GLY A 302 4.62 3.03 2.82
CA GLY A 302 3.53 4.02 2.76
C GLY A 302 3.47 4.98 3.94
N GLY A 303 4.33 4.80 4.96
CA GLY A 303 4.37 5.64 6.15
C GLY A 303 4.91 7.04 5.85
N MET A 304 4.41 8.04 6.56
CA MET A 304 4.91 9.41 6.56
C MET A 304 4.50 10.10 7.87
N GLU A 305 5.28 11.08 8.30
CA GLU A 305 5.02 11.81 9.55
C GLU A 305 3.63 12.45 9.58
N ASP A 306 3.18 13.01 8.46
CA ASP A 306 1.88 13.70 8.33
C ASP A 306 0.74 12.79 7.84
N TYR A 307 0.86 11.47 7.99
CA TYR A 307 -0.12 10.51 7.48
C TYR A 307 -1.55 10.83 7.87
N MET A 308 -1.79 11.01 9.18
CA MET A 308 -3.12 11.26 9.72
C MET A 308 -3.71 12.56 9.18
N LYS A 309 -2.88 13.59 8.99
CA LYS A 309 -3.28 14.87 8.40
C LYS A 309 -3.76 14.66 6.97
N HIS A 310 -2.96 14.03 6.10
CA HIS A 310 -3.33 13.79 4.70
C HIS A 310 -4.56 12.90 4.55
N ALA A 311 -4.68 11.86 5.38
CA ALA A 311 -5.85 10.98 5.37
C ALA A 311 -7.12 11.72 5.80
N THR A 312 -7.03 12.57 6.83
CA THR A 312 -8.16 13.37 7.33
C THR A 312 -8.52 14.49 6.35
N ASP A 313 -7.56 15.15 5.72
CA ASP A 313 -7.81 16.15 4.67
C ASP A 313 -8.62 15.55 3.51
N LEU A 314 -8.25 14.32 3.09
CA LEU A 314 -9.00 13.61 2.06
C LEU A 314 -10.40 13.20 2.51
N PHE A 315 -10.54 12.77 3.78
CA PHE A 315 -11.84 12.47 4.36
C PHE A 315 -12.73 13.73 4.40
N CYS A 316 -12.24 14.86 4.89
CA CYS A 316 -12.99 16.12 4.93
C CYS A 316 -13.41 16.57 3.53
N LYS A 317 -12.53 16.44 2.53
CA LYS A 317 -12.87 16.71 1.13
C LYS A 317 -13.97 15.79 0.59
N ASN A 318 -13.95 14.52 0.97
CA ASN A 318 -15.02 13.58 0.63
C ASN A 318 -16.31 13.88 1.40
N LEU A 319 -16.21 14.30 2.67
CA LEU A 319 -17.36 14.68 3.48
C LEU A 319 -18.08 15.90 2.89
N GLU A 320 -17.36 16.94 2.46
CA GLU A 320 -17.93 18.07 1.71
C GLU A 320 -18.66 17.61 0.44
N ARG A 321 -18.06 16.68 -0.30
CA ARG A 321 -18.65 16.11 -1.51
C ARG A 321 -19.93 15.32 -1.19
N TYR A 322 -19.92 14.51 -0.12
CA TYR A 322 -21.04 13.72 0.35
C TYR A 322 -22.22 14.62 0.75
N LEU A 323 -21.95 15.63 1.57
CA LEU A 323 -22.97 16.60 2.01
C LEU A 323 -23.63 17.39 0.86
N ASN A 324 -22.89 17.56 -0.25
CA ASN A 324 -23.34 18.25 -1.45
C ASN A 324 -23.83 17.29 -2.56
N GLY A 325 -24.04 16.01 -2.27
CA GLY A 325 -24.50 15.01 -3.25
C GLY A 325 -23.54 14.79 -4.43
N LYS A 326 -22.24 15.13 -4.28
CA LYS A 326 -21.23 14.94 -5.31
C LYS A 326 -20.60 13.55 -5.21
N LYS A 327 -20.16 13.01 -6.36
CA LYS A 327 -19.42 11.73 -6.39
C LYS A 327 -18.18 11.79 -5.49
N LEU A 328 -18.01 10.80 -4.62
CA LEU A 328 -16.84 10.68 -3.74
C LEU A 328 -15.57 10.35 -4.53
N LEU A 329 -14.43 10.72 -3.97
CA LEU A 329 -13.11 10.34 -4.47
C LEU A 329 -12.77 8.94 -3.95
N ASN A 330 -11.97 8.20 -4.72
CA ASN A 330 -11.45 6.88 -4.34
C ASN A 330 -12.54 5.88 -3.89
N VAL A 331 -13.69 5.92 -4.55
CA VAL A 331 -14.72 4.89 -4.36
C VAL A 331 -14.18 3.56 -4.83
N VAL A 332 -14.25 2.56 -3.95
CA VAL A 332 -13.81 1.20 -4.24
C VAL A 332 -14.77 0.54 -5.21
N ASP A 333 -14.23 0.01 -6.30
CA ASP A 333 -14.94 -0.88 -7.22
C ASP A 333 -14.86 -2.30 -6.62
N LYS A 334 -15.94 -2.72 -5.95
CA LYS A 334 -15.99 -4.00 -5.24
C LYS A 334 -15.89 -5.20 -6.18
N ASP A 335 -16.33 -5.06 -7.44
CA ASP A 335 -16.22 -6.11 -8.45
C ASP A 335 -14.77 -6.30 -8.91
N ARG A 336 -14.00 -5.21 -8.91
CA ARG A 336 -12.58 -5.22 -9.29
C ARG A 336 -11.63 -5.46 -8.12
N GLY A 337 -12.11 -5.33 -6.88
CA GLY A 337 -11.34 -5.54 -5.66
C GLY A 337 -10.44 -4.37 -5.24
N TYR A 338 -10.59 -3.17 -5.82
CA TYR A 338 -9.79 -1.98 -5.45
C TYR A 338 -10.46 -0.66 -5.85
#